data_f8dbe33666f275f9dee3d24c2b439cce
#
_entry.id   f8dbe33666f275f9dee3d24c2b439cce
#
_cell.length_a   1.000
_cell.length_b   1.000
_cell.length_c   1.000
_cell.angle_alpha   90.00
_cell.angle_beta   90.00
_cell.angle_gamma   90.00
#
_symmetry.space_group_name_H-M   'P 1'
#
loop_
_entity.id
_entity.type
_entity.pdbx_description
1 polymer ?
#
loop_
_entity_poly.entity_id
_entity_poly.type
_entity_poly.pdbx_seq_one_letter_code
_entity_poly.pdbx_strand_id
1 'polypeptide(L)'
;MDLSVVIPLYNESESIDELNTSINNILNNSGLDYELIYVDDGSVDSSWGKIKDICKNQNKLSAYRFLKNYGKSMALSAGFKKSKGEIVITMDADLQDDPNEILALYKMINEDDKHIVSGWKKKRYDSIIFKNIPSKLFNWAARKASGIKLNDFNCGIKAYKSSVIKQIELTDGMHRYIPVLAKNAGFNRISEKIVQHHPRKYGKTKYGADRFIKGFLDLLTLSFVQRFGKRPMHFFGLFLSLIHI
;
A
#
# COMPACT_ATOMS: atom_id res chain seq x y z
N MET A 1 -4.07 18.87 -10.82
CA MET A 1 -4.41 17.91 -9.73
C MET A 1 -3.14 17.60 -9.00
N ASP A 2 -3.01 18.04 -7.75
CA ASP A 2 -1.78 17.91 -6.99
C ASP A 2 -1.70 16.55 -6.30
N LEU A 3 -2.84 16.07 -5.77
CA LEU A 3 -2.90 14.91 -4.91
C LEU A 3 -4.05 13.95 -5.25
N SER A 4 -3.77 12.65 -5.34
CA SER A 4 -4.78 11.59 -5.29
C SER A 4 -4.59 10.76 -4.01
N VAL A 5 -5.66 10.57 -3.24
CA VAL A 5 -5.65 9.66 -2.09
C VAL A 5 -6.40 8.38 -2.47
N VAL A 6 -5.69 7.26 -2.52
CA VAL A 6 -6.23 5.94 -2.88
C VAL A 6 -6.49 5.12 -1.64
N ILE A 7 -7.73 4.71 -1.45
CA ILE A 7 -8.22 4.02 -0.26
C ILE A 7 -8.83 2.68 -0.66
N PRO A 8 -8.04 1.59 -0.64
CA PRO A 8 -8.57 0.24 -0.83
C PRO A 8 -9.34 -0.19 0.42
N LEU A 9 -10.47 -0.84 0.23
CA LEU A 9 -11.29 -1.32 1.35
C LEU A 9 -11.98 -2.66 1.04
N TYR A 10 -12.29 -3.39 2.10
CA TYR A 10 -13.08 -4.61 2.06
C TYR A 10 -13.80 -4.81 3.39
N ASN A 11 -15.14 -4.74 3.41
CA ASN A 11 -15.98 -4.84 4.62
C ASN A 11 -15.52 -3.87 5.73
N GLU A 12 -15.58 -2.58 5.46
CA GLU A 12 -15.18 -1.50 6.38
C GLU A 12 -16.33 -0.48 6.59
N SER A 13 -17.59 -0.94 6.56
CA SER A 13 -18.77 -0.08 6.62
C SER A 13 -18.83 0.84 7.86
N GLU A 14 -18.23 0.43 8.98
CA GLU A 14 -18.27 1.19 10.24
C GLU A 14 -17.28 2.38 10.24
N SER A 15 -16.19 2.31 9.45
CA SER A 15 -15.10 3.30 9.47
C SER A 15 -15.18 4.35 8.35
N ILE A 16 -15.89 4.07 7.26
CA ILE A 16 -15.88 4.89 6.03
C ILE A 16 -16.30 6.34 6.29
N ASP A 17 -17.40 6.57 7.02
CA ASP A 17 -17.95 7.91 7.24
C ASP A 17 -16.97 8.79 8.05
N GLU A 18 -16.39 8.22 9.10
CA GLU A 18 -15.43 8.90 9.97
C GLU A 18 -14.13 9.19 9.22
N LEU A 19 -13.62 8.20 8.46
CA LEU A 19 -12.42 8.38 7.65
C LEU A 19 -12.60 9.46 6.60
N ASN A 20 -13.70 9.40 5.86
CA ASN A 20 -14.00 10.39 4.82
C ASN A 20 -14.09 11.81 5.38
N THR A 21 -14.77 11.99 6.52
CA THR A 21 -14.87 13.27 7.22
C THR A 21 -13.48 13.77 7.65
N SER A 22 -12.66 12.90 8.25
CA SER A 22 -11.32 13.27 8.71
C SER A 22 -10.40 13.70 7.58
N ILE A 23 -10.39 12.96 6.46
CA ILE A 23 -9.58 13.31 5.29
C ILE A 23 -10.04 14.64 4.68
N ASN A 24 -11.35 14.83 4.50
CA ASN A 24 -11.87 16.07 3.91
C ASN A 24 -11.58 17.29 4.79
N ASN A 25 -11.68 17.18 6.11
CA ASN A 25 -11.35 18.27 7.04
C ASN A 25 -9.89 18.74 6.88
N ILE A 26 -8.98 17.81 6.64
CA ILE A 26 -7.56 18.11 6.46
C ILE A 26 -7.31 18.70 5.06
N LEU A 27 -7.83 18.06 4.02
CA LEU A 27 -7.51 18.42 2.64
C LEU A 27 -8.24 19.69 2.17
N ASN A 28 -9.46 19.97 2.64
CA ASN A 28 -10.16 21.21 2.31
C ASN A 28 -9.42 22.45 2.83
N ASN A 29 -8.67 22.34 3.90
CA ASN A 29 -7.88 23.44 4.48
C ASN A 29 -6.43 23.47 3.96
N SER A 30 -6.03 22.58 3.06
CA SER A 30 -4.65 22.46 2.59
C SER A 30 -4.29 23.37 1.42
N GLY A 31 -5.27 23.89 0.70
CA GLY A 31 -5.08 24.63 -0.56
C GLY A 31 -4.73 23.76 -1.76
N LEU A 32 -4.64 22.43 -1.61
CA LEU A 32 -4.31 21.49 -2.69
C LEU A 32 -5.53 21.17 -3.55
N ASP A 33 -5.29 21.01 -4.85
CA ASP A 33 -6.26 20.39 -5.75
C ASP A 33 -6.13 18.85 -5.61
N TYR A 34 -7.17 18.21 -5.04
CA TYR A 34 -7.11 16.80 -4.67
C TYR A 34 -8.34 16.00 -5.10
N GLU A 35 -8.15 14.68 -5.18
CA GLU A 35 -9.23 13.70 -5.33
C GLU A 35 -9.08 12.55 -4.32
N LEU A 36 -10.23 11.96 -3.95
CA LEU A 36 -10.31 10.73 -3.18
C LEU A 36 -10.78 9.60 -4.09
N ILE A 37 -10.11 8.46 -4.03
CA ILE A 37 -10.42 7.28 -4.84
C ILE A 37 -10.64 6.10 -3.90
N TYR A 38 -11.89 5.74 -3.68
CA TYR A 38 -12.24 4.52 -2.95
C TYR A 38 -12.28 3.33 -3.90
N VAL A 39 -11.61 2.24 -3.53
CA VAL A 39 -11.68 0.98 -4.28
C VAL A 39 -12.20 -0.13 -3.38
N ASP A 40 -13.46 -0.50 -3.58
CA ASP A 40 -14.12 -1.58 -2.86
C ASP A 40 -13.75 -2.93 -3.49
N ASP A 41 -13.01 -3.73 -2.73
CA ASP A 41 -12.53 -5.05 -3.14
C ASP A 41 -13.63 -6.13 -2.97
N GLY A 42 -14.83 -5.85 -3.45
CA GLY A 42 -15.94 -6.77 -3.46
C GLY A 42 -16.58 -6.99 -2.09
N SER A 43 -16.78 -5.93 -1.30
CA SER A 43 -17.44 -6.00 0.01
C SER A 43 -18.82 -6.64 -0.06
N VAL A 44 -19.14 -7.40 0.98
CA VAL A 44 -20.44 -8.07 1.14
C VAL A 44 -21.31 -7.40 2.21
N ASP A 45 -20.76 -6.42 2.93
CA ASP A 45 -21.47 -5.59 3.90
C ASP A 45 -22.03 -4.31 3.25
N SER A 46 -22.45 -3.33 4.06
CA SER A 46 -22.99 -2.05 3.60
C SER A 46 -21.94 -1.04 3.10
N SER A 47 -20.64 -1.41 3.03
CA SER A 47 -19.55 -0.51 2.61
C SER A 47 -19.81 0.17 1.27
N TRP A 48 -20.18 -0.62 0.26
CA TRP A 48 -20.45 -0.07 -1.06
C TRP A 48 -21.64 0.90 -1.10
N GLY A 49 -22.70 0.60 -0.32
CA GLY A 49 -23.85 1.49 -0.18
C GLY A 49 -23.44 2.86 0.34
N LYS A 50 -22.70 2.90 1.44
CA LYS A 50 -22.19 4.14 2.06
C LYS A 50 -21.31 4.94 1.10
N ILE A 51 -20.36 4.28 0.43
CA ILE A 51 -19.47 4.97 -0.52
C ILE A 51 -20.27 5.62 -1.66
N LYS A 52 -21.26 4.93 -2.21
CA LYS A 52 -22.15 5.52 -3.23
C LYS A 52 -22.88 6.75 -2.74
N ASP A 53 -23.35 6.74 -1.51
CA ASP A 53 -24.08 7.89 -0.95
C ASP A 53 -23.13 9.07 -0.70
N ILE A 54 -21.89 8.82 -0.25
CA ILE A 54 -20.86 9.86 -0.13
C ILE A 54 -20.53 10.46 -1.52
N CYS A 55 -20.36 9.62 -2.55
CA CYS A 55 -20.04 10.06 -3.91
C CYS A 55 -21.11 11.00 -4.51
N LYS A 56 -22.39 10.81 -4.16
CA LYS A 56 -23.46 11.71 -4.64
C LYS A 56 -23.29 13.15 -4.17
N ASN A 57 -22.65 13.35 -3.02
CA ASN A 57 -22.55 14.61 -2.32
C ASN A 57 -21.14 15.24 -2.42
N GLN A 58 -20.18 14.58 -3.06
CA GLN A 58 -18.77 15.03 -3.09
C GLN A 58 -18.17 14.87 -4.50
N ASN A 59 -18.00 15.97 -5.21
CA ASN A 59 -17.44 15.98 -6.58
C ASN A 59 -15.96 15.56 -6.65
N LYS A 60 -15.21 15.65 -5.54
CA LYS A 60 -13.81 15.26 -5.45
C LYS A 60 -13.61 13.78 -5.13
N LEU A 61 -14.67 13.00 -5.01
CA LEU A 61 -14.63 11.59 -4.66
C LEU A 61 -15.09 10.73 -5.84
N SER A 62 -14.31 9.72 -6.15
CA SER A 62 -14.68 8.65 -7.08
C SER A 62 -14.58 7.29 -6.40
N ALA A 63 -15.45 6.37 -6.81
CA ALA A 63 -15.50 5.03 -6.24
C ALA A 63 -15.57 3.96 -7.33
N TYR A 64 -14.85 2.88 -7.09
CA TYR A 64 -14.81 1.71 -7.96
C TYR A 64 -15.06 0.47 -7.13
N ARG A 65 -15.75 -0.53 -7.67
CA ARG A 65 -16.05 -1.78 -7.00
C ARG A 65 -15.68 -2.98 -7.85
N PHE A 66 -15.06 -3.96 -7.22
CA PHE A 66 -14.85 -5.27 -7.82
C PHE A 66 -16.06 -6.18 -7.62
N LEU A 67 -16.26 -7.10 -8.54
CA LEU A 67 -17.37 -8.10 -8.46
C LEU A 67 -17.13 -9.13 -7.35
N LYS A 68 -15.86 -9.38 -6.99
CA LYS A 68 -15.45 -10.26 -5.88
C LYS A 68 -14.15 -9.76 -5.27
N ASN A 69 -13.73 -10.32 -4.15
CA ASN A 69 -12.45 -10.00 -3.53
C ASN A 69 -11.28 -10.52 -4.40
N TYR A 70 -10.43 -9.61 -4.83
CA TYR A 70 -9.19 -9.88 -5.58
C TYR A 70 -7.93 -9.54 -4.79
N GLY A 71 -8.08 -9.02 -3.55
CA GLY A 71 -7.00 -8.64 -2.68
C GLY A 71 -6.53 -7.19 -2.83
N LYS A 72 -5.92 -6.70 -1.75
CA LYS A 72 -5.49 -5.30 -1.60
C LYS A 72 -4.59 -4.82 -2.75
N SER A 73 -3.71 -5.67 -3.29
CA SER A 73 -2.81 -5.30 -4.38
C SER A 73 -3.57 -4.92 -5.64
N MET A 74 -4.61 -5.68 -5.97
CA MET A 74 -5.44 -5.40 -7.15
C MET A 74 -6.28 -4.14 -6.95
N ALA A 75 -6.80 -3.92 -5.73
CA ALA A 75 -7.51 -2.69 -5.40
C ALA A 75 -6.60 -1.45 -5.52
N LEU A 76 -5.37 -1.52 -5.03
CA LEU A 76 -4.37 -0.46 -5.21
C LEU A 76 -4.03 -0.26 -6.69
N SER A 77 -3.81 -1.32 -7.46
CA SER A 77 -3.54 -1.23 -8.90
C SER A 77 -4.66 -0.50 -9.65
N ALA A 78 -5.92 -0.82 -9.33
CA ALA A 78 -7.06 -0.12 -9.91
C ALA A 78 -7.09 1.37 -9.53
N GLY A 79 -6.86 1.68 -8.25
CA GLY A 79 -6.77 3.06 -7.76
C GLY A 79 -5.64 3.85 -8.43
N PHE A 80 -4.46 3.25 -8.58
CA PHE A 80 -3.32 3.87 -9.27
C PHE A 80 -3.62 4.18 -10.74
N LYS A 81 -4.29 3.27 -11.45
CA LYS A 81 -4.71 3.50 -12.85
C LYS A 81 -5.71 4.64 -12.99
N LYS A 82 -6.47 4.92 -11.96
CA LYS A 82 -7.51 5.97 -11.95
C LYS A 82 -7.02 7.31 -11.40
N SER A 83 -5.89 7.32 -10.68
CA SER A 83 -5.34 8.52 -10.07
C SER A 83 -4.81 9.53 -11.13
N LYS A 84 -5.10 10.80 -10.89
CA LYS A 84 -4.72 11.94 -11.76
C LYS A 84 -3.69 12.86 -11.10
N GLY A 85 -3.53 12.77 -9.78
CA GLY A 85 -2.60 13.60 -9.02
C GLY A 85 -1.14 13.37 -9.39
N GLU A 86 -0.33 14.40 -9.28
CA GLU A 86 1.13 14.32 -9.44
C GLU A 86 1.75 13.50 -8.32
N ILE A 87 1.14 13.55 -7.13
CA ILE A 87 1.47 12.73 -5.97
C ILE A 87 0.28 11.84 -5.63
N VAL A 88 0.56 10.58 -5.37
CA VAL A 88 -0.46 9.61 -4.97
C VAL A 88 -0.15 9.08 -3.58
N ILE A 89 -1.12 9.15 -2.68
CA ILE A 89 -1.00 8.62 -1.32
C ILE A 89 -1.98 7.48 -1.15
N THR A 90 -1.50 6.35 -0.62
CA THR A 90 -2.34 5.23 -0.22
C THR A 90 -2.62 5.31 1.27
N MET A 91 -3.82 4.91 1.70
CA MET A 91 -4.22 4.83 3.10
C MET A 91 -5.20 3.68 3.31
N ASP A 92 -5.10 2.97 4.44
CA ASP A 92 -6.06 1.92 4.80
C ASP A 92 -7.37 2.52 5.35
N ALA A 93 -8.49 1.82 5.11
CA ALA A 93 -9.81 2.32 5.51
C ALA A 93 -10.19 2.05 6.97
N ASP A 94 -9.31 1.43 7.76
CA ASP A 94 -9.61 0.91 9.10
C ASP A 94 -9.35 1.87 10.26
N LEU A 95 -9.11 3.16 9.97
CA LEU A 95 -8.81 4.24 10.92
C LEU A 95 -7.55 4.01 11.78
N GLN A 96 -6.67 3.09 11.38
CA GLN A 96 -5.41 2.87 12.10
C GLN A 96 -4.30 3.84 11.66
N ASP A 97 -4.34 4.33 10.42
CA ASP A 97 -3.44 5.36 9.91
C ASP A 97 -4.02 6.75 10.20
N ASP A 98 -3.20 7.69 10.66
CA ASP A 98 -3.64 9.06 10.94
C ASP A 98 -3.71 9.88 9.63
N PRO A 99 -4.88 10.44 9.25
CA PRO A 99 -5.00 11.27 8.06
C PRO A 99 -4.14 12.54 8.09
N ASN A 100 -3.74 13.05 9.26
CA ASN A 100 -2.84 14.20 9.37
C ASN A 100 -1.46 13.96 8.76
N GLU A 101 -1.06 12.69 8.61
CA GLU A 101 0.20 12.32 7.97
C GLU A 101 0.21 12.60 6.46
N ILE A 102 -0.96 12.74 5.82
CA ILE A 102 -1.09 12.97 4.37
C ILE A 102 -0.29 14.20 3.94
N LEU A 103 -0.47 15.34 4.61
CA LEU A 103 0.19 16.58 4.22
C LEU A 103 1.70 16.52 4.44
N ALA A 104 2.15 15.86 5.50
CA ALA A 104 3.57 15.69 5.77
C ALA A 104 4.25 14.77 4.75
N LEU A 105 3.60 13.69 4.34
CA LEU A 105 4.07 12.78 3.29
C LEU A 105 4.08 13.47 1.93
N TYR A 106 3.04 14.26 1.63
CA TYR A 106 2.97 15.07 0.41
C TYR A 106 4.18 16.00 0.30
N LYS A 107 4.48 16.77 1.36
CA LYS A 107 5.62 17.69 1.39
C LYS A 107 6.94 16.98 1.14
N MET A 108 7.18 15.84 1.75
CA MET A 108 8.43 15.07 1.54
C MET A 108 8.61 14.60 0.09
N ILE A 109 7.53 14.28 -0.63
CA ILE A 109 7.62 13.97 -2.06
C ILE A 109 7.90 15.23 -2.87
N ASN A 110 7.17 16.31 -2.59
CA ASN A 110 7.20 17.54 -3.39
C ASN A 110 8.47 18.35 -3.16
N GLU A 111 8.84 18.57 -1.90
CA GLU A 111 9.94 19.46 -1.49
C GLU A 111 11.29 18.73 -1.47
N ASP A 112 11.35 17.51 -0.92
CA ASP A 112 12.60 16.71 -0.81
C ASP A 112 12.87 15.87 -2.06
N ASP A 113 12.07 16.00 -3.10
CA ASP A 113 12.18 15.28 -4.38
C ASP A 113 12.30 13.74 -4.22
N LYS A 114 11.56 13.17 -3.26
CA LYS A 114 11.52 11.72 -3.07
C LYS A 114 10.63 11.06 -4.13
N HIS A 115 10.96 9.84 -4.50
CA HIS A 115 10.12 9.03 -5.38
C HIS A 115 9.03 8.32 -4.58
N ILE A 116 9.39 7.81 -3.39
CA ILE A 116 8.49 7.14 -2.45
C ILE A 116 8.84 7.58 -1.04
N VAL A 117 7.81 7.83 -0.23
CA VAL A 117 7.91 7.95 1.23
C VAL A 117 6.99 6.94 1.87
N SER A 118 7.53 5.96 2.59
CA SER A 118 6.77 4.96 3.34
C SER A 118 6.54 5.42 4.77
N GLY A 119 5.34 5.21 5.31
CA GLY A 119 5.13 5.34 6.73
C GLY A 119 5.92 4.27 7.50
N TRP A 120 6.40 4.62 8.69
CA TRP A 120 6.99 3.70 9.67
C TRP A 120 6.22 3.74 10.98
N LYS A 121 5.48 2.68 11.27
CA LYS A 121 4.72 2.50 12.52
C LYS A 121 5.67 2.06 13.64
N LYS A 122 6.40 3.03 14.24
CA LYS A 122 7.39 2.76 15.30
C LYS A 122 6.74 2.18 16.55
N LYS A 123 5.57 2.69 16.94
CA LYS A 123 4.71 2.12 17.99
C LYS A 123 3.53 1.45 17.32
N ARG A 124 3.34 0.14 17.57
CA ARG A 124 2.20 -0.63 17.09
C ARG A 124 1.37 -1.08 18.28
N TYR A 125 0.08 -0.85 18.21
CA TYR A 125 -0.89 -1.30 19.23
C TYR A 125 -1.36 -2.76 19.01
N ASP A 126 -0.76 -3.46 18.07
CA ASP A 126 -1.02 -4.87 17.80
C ASP A 126 -0.30 -5.79 18.81
N SER A 127 -0.82 -7.04 19.00
CA SER A 127 -0.22 -8.02 19.92
C SER A 127 1.26 -8.29 19.61
N ILE A 128 2.09 -8.22 20.66
CA ILE A 128 3.57 -8.22 20.55
C ILE A 128 4.10 -9.53 19.96
N ILE A 129 3.57 -10.68 20.37
CA ILE A 129 4.15 -12.00 20.05
C ILE A 129 3.73 -12.46 18.65
N PHE A 130 2.46 -12.34 18.29
CA PHE A 130 1.93 -12.91 17.05
C PHE A 130 2.09 -12.03 15.80
N LYS A 131 2.36 -10.72 15.95
CA LYS A 131 2.47 -9.80 14.82
C LYS A 131 3.82 -9.09 14.72
N ASN A 132 4.47 -8.73 15.83
CA ASN A 132 5.68 -7.91 15.80
C ASN A 132 6.95 -8.69 15.42
N ILE A 133 7.15 -9.90 15.96
CA ILE A 133 8.36 -10.71 15.68
C ILE A 133 8.39 -11.13 14.19
N PRO A 134 7.33 -11.74 13.63
CA PRO A 134 7.31 -12.09 12.22
C PRO A 134 7.43 -10.88 11.28
N SER A 135 6.84 -9.73 11.66
CA SER A 135 6.98 -8.50 10.88
C SER A 135 8.42 -7.97 10.88
N LYS A 136 9.15 -8.06 11.99
CA LYS A 136 10.56 -7.67 12.08
C LYS A 136 11.45 -8.57 11.21
N LEU A 137 11.23 -9.89 11.27
CA LEU A 137 11.96 -10.86 10.45
C LEU A 137 11.72 -10.61 8.96
N PHE A 138 10.46 -10.40 8.58
CA PHE A 138 10.08 -10.07 7.22
C PHE A 138 10.77 -8.77 6.74
N ASN A 139 10.70 -7.70 7.52
CA ASN A 139 11.32 -6.43 7.17
C ASN A 139 12.85 -6.54 7.08
N TRP A 140 13.48 -7.34 7.93
CA TRP A 140 14.92 -7.63 7.85
C TRP A 140 15.26 -8.36 6.54
N ALA A 141 14.52 -9.42 6.21
CA ALA A 141 14.72 -10.18 4.99
C ALA A 141 14.49 -9.31 3.74
N ALA A 142 13.41 -8.49 3.73
CA ALA A 142 13.12 -7.57 2.65
C ALA A 142 14.23 -6.52 2.45
N ARG A 143 14.77 -5.96 3.55
CA ARG A 143 15.94 -5.05 3.50
C ARG A 143 17.15 -5.73 2.88
N LYS A 144 17.49 -6.93 3.35
CA LYS A 144 18.67 -7.67 2.88
C LYS A 144 18.54 -8.05 1.40
N ALA A 145 17.36 -8.48 0.98
CA ALA A 145 17.10 -8.86 -0.42
C ALA A 145 17.08 -7.66 -1.36
N SER A 146 16.44 -6.55 -0.96
CA SER A 146 16.26 -5.37 -1.82
C SER A 146 17.35 -4.31 -1.71
N GLY A 147 18.12 -4.30 -0.61
CA GLY A 147 19.06 -3.22 -0.30
C GLY A 147 18.38 -1.87 -0.03
N ILE A 148 17.08 -1.86 0.31
CA ILE A 148 16.32 -0.65 0.66
C ILE A 148 16.31 -0.50 2.18
N LYS A 149 16.69 0.67 2.68
CA LYS A 149 16.75 0.95 4.13
C LYS A 149 15.38 1.42 4.66
N LEU A 150 14.36 0.55 4.63
CA LEU A 150 13.05 0.80 5.25
C LEU A 150 12.88 -0.08 6.50
N ASN A 151 12.34 0.48 7.57
CA ASN A 151 11.99 -0.26 8.78
C ASN A 151 10.61 -0.92 8.68
N ASP A 152 9.72 -0.39 7.84
CA ASP A 152 8.36 -0.92 7.67
C ASP A 152 7.92 -0.97 6.21
N PHE A 153 8.04 -2.14 5.58
CA PHE A 153 7.51 -2.39 4.23
C PHE A 153 5.98 -2.57 4.23
N ASN A 154 5.39 -2.92 5.39
CA ASN A 154 3.98 -3.30 5.50
C ASN A 154 3.05 -2.11 5.84
N CYS A 155 3.56 -0.90 6.04
CA CYS A 155 2.74 0.25 6.34
C CYS A 155 1.73 0.52 5.22
N GLY A 156 0.47 0.79 5.55
CA GLY A 156 -0.60 1.09 4.58
C GLY A 156 -0.45 2.49 3.99
N ILE A 157 -0.07 3.45 4.83
CA ILE A 157 0.12 4.82 4.38
C ILE A 157 1.49 5.00 3.71
N LYS A 158 1.47 5.37 2.44
CA LYS A 158 2.66 5.66 1.63
C LYS A 158 2.34 6.72 0.59
N ALA A 159 3.32 7.58 0.31
CA ALA A 159 3.25 8.55 -0.77
C ALA A 159 4.18 8.16 -1.92
N TYR A 160 3.75 8.45 -3.14
CA TYR A 160 4.45 8.12 -4.38
C TYR A 160 4.38 9.29 -5.36
N LYS A 161 5.44 9.54 -6.12
CA LYS A 161 5.30 10.28 -7.39
C LYS A 161 4.45 9.48 -8.37
N SER A 162 3.57 10.15 -9.10
CA SER A 162 2.74 9.54 -10.14
C SER A 162 3.56 8.74 -11.16
N SER A 163 4.75 9.22 -11.52
CA SER A 163 5.68 8.50 -12.41
C SER A 163 6.05 7.10 -11.93
N VAL A 164 6.16 6.91 -10.60
CA VAL A 164 6.48 5.61 -10.00
C VAL A 164 5.34 4.62 -10.23
N ILE A 165 4.13 4.99 -9.84
CA ILE A 165 2.97 4.07 -9.89
C ILE A 165 2.54 3.74 -11.32
N LYS A 166 2.86 4.60 -12.29
CA LYS A 166 2.59 4.36 -13.71
C LYS A 166 3.56 3.37 -14.36
N GLN A 167 4.74 3.15 -13.76
CA GLN A 167 5.77 2.24 -14.31
C GLN A 167 5.83 0.89 -13.61
N ILE A 168 5.14 0.74 -12.48
CA ILE A 168 5.12 -0.54 -11.75
C ILE A 168 3.79 -1.27 -12.00
N GLU A 169 3.87 -2.57 -12.17
CA GLU A 169 2.70 -3.44 -12.21
C GLU A 169 2.56 -4.17 -10.88
N LEU A 170 1.37 -4.10 -10.30
CA LEU A 170 1.04 -4.81 -9.06
C LEU A 170 0.27 -6.08 -9.41
N THR A 171 0.81 -7.21 -9.00
CA THR A 171 0.12 -8.50 -8.97
C THR A 171 -0.30 -8.82 -7.54
N ASP A 172 -1.03 -9.94 -7.35
CA ASP A 172 -1.51 -10.32 -6.01
C ASP A 172 -0.36 -10.44 -4.99
N GLY A 173 -0.61 -10.00 -3.75
CA GLY A 173 0.39 -9.98 -2.68
C GLY A 173 1.46 -8.88 -2.78
N MET A 174 1.66 -8.25 -3.93
CA MET A 174 2.82 -7.37 -4.20
C MET A 174 2.74 -5.96 -3.60
N HIS A 175 1.64 -5.56 -2.96
CA HIS A 175 1.50 -4.21 -2.38
C HIS A 175 2.58 -3.86 -1.33
N ARG A 176 3.15 -4.85 -0.65
CA ARG A 176 4.24 -4.67 0.33
C ARG A 176 5.57 -4.37 -0.34
N TYR A 177 5.72 -4.80 -1.58
CA TYR A 177 6.96 -4.72 -2.34
C TYR A 177 7.00 -3.56 -3.33
N ILE A 178 6.01 -2.65 -3.29
CA ILE A 178 6.01 -1.45 -4.14
C ILE A 178 7.36 -0.71 -4.08
N PRO A 179 8.00 -0.49 -2.92
CA PRO A 179 9.32 0.14 -2.89
C PRO A 179 10.39 -0.66 -3.64
N VAL A 180 10.31 -1.99 -3.62
CA VAL A 180 11.27 -2.86 -4.33
C VAL A 180 11.03 -2.84 -5.83
N LEU A 181 9.77 -2.92 -6.25
CA LEU A 181 9.38 -2.81 -7.66
C LEU A 181 9.81 -1.45 -8.22
N ALA A 182 9.60 -0.38 -7.47
CA ALA A 182 10.02 0.97 -7.86
C ALA A 182 11.54 1.07 -7.99
N LYS A 183 12.32 0.53 -7.03
CA LYS A 183 13.78 0.50 -7.13
C LYS A 183 14.25 -0.23 -8.37
N ASN A 184 13.62 -1.35 -8.72
CA ASN A 184 13.95 -2.12 -9.94
C ASN A 184 13.61 -1.36 -11.22
N ALA A 185 12.59 -0.49 -11.18
CA ALA A 185 12.25 0.42 -12.27
C ALA A 185 13.14 1.68 -12.30
N GLY A 186 14.16 1.79 -11.42
CA GLY A 186 15.11 2.90 -11.40
C GLY A 186 14.81 4.02 -10.39
N PHE A 187 13.74 3.92 -9.61
CA PHE A 187 13.36 4.94 -8.62
C PHE A 187 14.07 4.70 -7.28
N ASN A 188 15.24 5.31 -7.11
CA ASN A 188 16.12 5.04 -5.97
C ASN A 188 15.91 5.98 -4.76
N ARG A 189 15.21 7.13 -4.92
CA ARG A 189 14.98 8.11 -3.84
C ARG A 189 13.79 7.68 -2.97
N ILE A 190 14.02 6.64 -2.17
CA ILE A 190 13.04 6.03 -1.27
C ILE A 190 13.41 6.37 0.16
N SER A 191 12.45 6.90 0.92
CA SER A 191 12.61 7.25 2.33
C SER A 191 11.43 6.77 3.17
N GLU A 192 11.53 6.93 4.48
CA GLU A 192 10.45 6.65 5.41
C GLU A 192 10.24 7.82 6.38
N LYS A 193 9.01 7.91 6.89
CA LYS A 193 8.60 8.85 7.92
C LYS A 193 7.94 8.09 9.07
N ILE A 194 8.34 8.40 10.32
CA ILE A 194 7.61 7.87 11.48
C ILE A 194 6.21 8.48 11.44
N VAL A 195 5.20 7.61 11.43
CA VAL A 195 3.78 7.98 11.40
C VAL A 195 3.08 7.54 12.67
N GLN A 196 2.02 8.27 13.03
CA GLN A 196 1.14 7.88 14.11
C GLN A 196 0.29 6.67 13.69
N HIS A 197 0.07 5.77 14.63
CA HIS A 197 -0.74 4.58 14.43
C HIS A 197 -1.73 4.47 15.59
N HIS A 198 -3.00 4.32 15.26
CA HIS A 198 -4.07 4.19 16.23
C HIS A 198 -4.50 2.73 16.42
N PRO A 199 -5.00 2.35 17.60
CA PRO A 199 -5.63 1.05 17.76
C PRO A 199 -6.86 0.95 16.83
N ARG A 200 -7.15 -0.24 16.33
CA ARG A 200 -8.32 -0.48 15.50
C ARG A 200 -9.59 -0.15 16.30
N LYS A 201 -10.44 0.71 15.76
CA LYS A 201 -11.67 1.17 16.40
C LYS A 201 -12.85 0.25 16.07
N TYR A 202 -12.93 -0.23 14.83
CA TYR A 202 -14.03 -1.03 14.30
C TYR A 202 -13.56 -2.33 13.68
N GLY A 203 -14.47 -3.31 13.60
CA GLY A 203 -14.26 -4.57 12.90
C GLY A 203 -13.24 -5.51 13.54
N LYS A 204 -13.00 -6.64 12.87
CA LYS A 204 -12.03 -7.67 13.28
C LYS A 204 -10.85 -7.73 12.32
N THR A 205 -9.69 -8.17 12.81
CA THR A 205 -8.53 -8.42 11.97
C THR A 205 -8.84 -9.50 10.93
N LYS A 206 -8.76 -9.16 9.65
CA LYS A 206 -9.09 -10.05 8.51
C LYS A 206 -7.93 -10.96 8.09
N TYR A 207 -6.78 -10.88 8.74
CA TYR A 207 -5.57 -11.61 8.38
C TYR A 207 -5.17 -12.63 9.44
N GLY A 208 -5.07 -13.90 9.04
CA GLY A 208 -4.60 -15.01 9.87
C GLY A 208 -3.07 -15.23 9.83
N ALA A 209 -2.60 -16.33 10.46
CA ALA A 209 -1.19 -16.73 10.50
C ALA A 209 -0.60 -17.06 9.11
N ASP A 210 -1.42 -17.48 8.15
CA ASP A 210 -1.05 -17.76 6.75
C ASP A 210 -0.37 -16.57 6.05
N ARG A 211 -0.58 -15.35 6.57
CA ARG A 211 0.04 -14.13 6.06
C ARG A 211 1.57 -14.19 6.10
N PHE A 212 2.16 -14.89 7.07
CA PHE A 212 3.61 -14.97 7.21
C PHE A 212 4.22 -15.91 6.20
N ILE A 213 3.60 -17.08 6.01
CA ILE A 213 4.03 -18.06 5.00
C ILE A 213 3.91 -17.44 3.61
N LYS A 214 2.75 -16.83 3.30
CA LYS A 214 2.55 -16.13 2.04
C LYS A 214 3.56 -15.00 1.84
N GLY A 215 3.79 -14.16 2.86
CA GLY A 215 4.78 -13.08 2.77
C GLY A 215 6.21 -13.57 2.54
N PHE A 216 6.60 -14.71 3.11
CA PHE A 216 7.91 -15.32 2.85
C PHE A 216 7.99 -15.89 1.43
N LEU A 217 6.96 -16.57 0.96
CA LEU A 217 6.87 -17.08 -0.41
C LEU A 217 6.88 -15.93 -1.44
N ASP A 218 6.20 -14.83 -1.14
CA ASP A 218 6.20 -13.62 -1.97
C ASP A 218 7.63 -13.03 -2.07
N LEU A 219 8.41 -13.02 -0.97
CA LEU A 219 9.81 -12.60 -0.99
C LEU A 219 10.68 -13.50 -1.87
N LEU A 220 10.50 -14.81 -1.80
CA LEU A 220 11.21 -15.76 -2.65
C LEU A 220 10.84 -15.52 -4.12
N THR A 221 9.55 -15.38 -4.41
CA THR A 221 9.04 -15.08 -5.74
C THR A 221 9.62 -13.78 -6.28
N LEU A 222 9.61 -12.72 -5.47
CA LEU A 222 10.16 -11.43 -5.87
C LEU A 222 11.67 -11.54 -6.15
N SER A 223 12.43 -12.20 -5.28
CA SER A 223 13.88 -12.42 -5.47
C SER A 223 14.17 -13.24 -6.72
N PHE A 224 13.35 -14.26 -6.99
CA PHE A 224 13.44 -15.06 -8.21
C PHE A 224 13.15 -14.23 -9.46
N VAL A 225 12.03 -13.49 -9.47
CA VAL A 225 11.64 -12.65 -10.61
C VAL A 225 12.69 -11.56 -10.88
N GLN A 226 13.23 -10.95 -9.83
CA GLN A 226 14.31 -9.96 -9.98
C GLN A 226 15.56 -10.52 -10.64
N ARG A 227 16.00 -11.70 -10.20
CA ARG A 227 17.28 -12.27 -10.63
C ARG A 227 17.16 -13.06 -11.92
N PHE A 228 16.04 -13.75 -12.12
CA PHE A 228 15.83 -14.70 -13.21
C PHE A 228 14.64 -14.39 -14.11
N GLY A 229 13.81 -13.39 -13.79
CA GLY A 229 12.58 -13.10 -14.55
C GLY A 229 12.80 -12.85 -16.03
N LYS A 230 13.94 -12.26 -16.41
CA LYS A 230 14.32 -12.08 -17.83
C LYS A 230 14.99 -13.31 -18.44
N ARG A 231 15.48 -14.26 -17.64
CA ARG A 231 16.22 -15.45 -18.08
C ARG A 231 15.93 -16.65 -17.15
N PRO A 232 14.70 -17.15 -17.10
CA PRO A 232 14.31 -18.24 -16.18
C PRO A 232 15.07 -19.53 -16.45
N MET A 233 15.46 -19.77 -17.70
CA MET A 233 16.27 -20.94 -18.09
C MET A 233 17.63 -20.98 -17.43
N HIS A 234 18.23 -19.84 -17.04
CA HIS A 234 19.50 -19.84 -16.31
C HIS A 234 19.35 -20.46 -14.92
N PHE A 235 18.20 -20.27 -14.26
CA PHE A 235 17.90 -20.89 -12.96
C PHE A 235 17.67 -22.39 -13.12
N PHE A 236 16.77 -22.78 -14.02
CA PHE A 236 16.44 -24.20 -14.22
C PHE A 236 17.62 -24.99 -14.78
N GLY A 237 18.39 -24.41 -15.71
CA GLY A 237 19.59 -25.03 -16.26
C GLY A 237 20.66 -25.31 -15.20
N LEU A 238 20.86 -24.39 -14.23
CA LEU A 238 21.79 -24.62 -13.13
C LEU A 238 21.36 -25.81 -12.27
N PHE A 239 20.07 -25.91 -11.94
CA PHE A 239 19.54 -27.01 -11.13
C PHE A 239 19.55 -28.34 -11.88
N LEU A 240 19.20 -28.34 -13.16
CA LEU A 240 19.24 -29.55 -14.00
C LEU A 240 20.68 -30.06 -14.21
N SER A 241 21.66 -29.19 -14.37
CA SER A 241 23.06 -29.59 -14.47
C SER A 241 23.59 -30.19 -13.16
N LEU A 242 23.12 -29.71 -11.99
CA LEU A 242 23.48 -30.29 -10.68
C LEU A 242 22.82 -31.64 -10.40
N ILE A 243 21.69 -31.96 -11.05
CA ILE A 243 21.00 -33.25 -10.92
C ILE A 243 21.64 -34.31 -11.84
N HIS A 244 22.31 -33.89 -12.93
CA HIS A 244 22.95 -34.78 -13.88
C HIS A 244 24.43 -35.11 -13.58
N ILE A 245 25.00 -34.52 -12.51
CA ILE A 245 26.31 -34.85 -11.96
C ILE A 245 26.16 -35.80 -10.78
#